data_69b2a5f233cc47f7daa0c310d96297b1
#
_entry.id   69b2a5f233cc47f7daa0c310d96297b1
#
_cell.length_a   1.000
_cell.length_b   1.000
_cell.length_c   1.000
_cell.angle_alpha   90.00
_cell.angle_beta   90.00
_cell.angle_gamma   90.00
#
_symmetry.space_group_name_H-M   'P 1'
#
loop_
_entity.id
_entity.type
_entity.pdbx_description
1 polymer ?
#
loop_
_entity_poly.entity_id
_entity_poly.type
_entity_poly.pdbx_seq_one_letter_code
_entity_poly.pdbx_strand_id
1 'polypeptide(L)'
;MCIRDSKGGYRSWWGFETLPEVNEETPSYVEFITGEGGVIDTWLRRGAAGFRLDVADELPDEFIEKVRTAVKRVGPDKFLLGEVWEDATTKFGFDKRRTYLLGKGLDSVMNYPFKNAVLGFVCGRDAGQTMTDILSICEHYPAPALDTALNFLSTHDTERALTVIADEPANGRGREWQSGRCVTGDAYEEGMLKLRMAYAIIYTLPGVPCLYYGDEIGMQGYRDPFNRGFYCWNSHEERLKPVLAQLAQLRHTCEAFRTGELRVLRAEGGVLHYQRIGEFEAAEIIVNRTEHIIVEPLASGKHTEVNPMGFTIVVEEVGHNPNHS
;
A
#
# COMPACT_ATOMS: atom_id res chain seq x y z
N MET A 1 23.95 23.10 -10.95
CA MET A 1 22.78 22.23 -11.10
C MET A 1 22.18 22.55 -12.44
N CYS A 2 22.18 21.58 -13.35
CA CYS A 2 21.67 21.80 -14.70
C CYS A 2 20.16 21.49 -14.70
N ILE A 3 19.40 22.52 -15.00
CA ILE A 3 17.95 22.42 -15.23
C ILE A 3 17.76 22.04 -16.69
N ARG A 4 16.79 21.19 -17.01
CA ARG A 4 16.49 20.83 -18.41
C ARG A 4 15.98 22.05 -19.16
N ASP A 5 16.65 22.41 -20.25
CA ASP A 5 16.27 23.52 -21.10
C ASP A 5 15.06 23.18 -21.97
N SER A 6 14.19 24.15 -22.22
CA SER A 6 13.08 24.08 -23.17
C SER A 6 13.05 25.32 -24.04
N LYS A 7 12.29 25.27 -25.16
CA LYS A 7 12.05 26.46 -25.99
C LYS A 7 11.30 27.51 -25.17
N GLY A 8 12.01 28.54 -24.70
CA GLY A 8 11.45 29.64 -23.91
C GLY A 8 11.78 29.64 -22.43
N GLY A 9 12.73 28.78 -21.97
CA GLY A 9 13.16 28.76 -20.57
C GLY A 9 13.66 27.40 -20.12
N TYR A 10 13.08 26.85 -19.09
CA TYR A 10 13.38 25.54 -18.57
C TYR A 10 12.14 24.63 -18.59
N ARG A 11 12.36 23.31 -18.57
CA ARG A 11 11.29 22.35 -18.35
C ARG A 11 10.89 22.37 -16.88
N SER A 12 9.62 22.25 -16.62
CA SER A 12 9.06 22.16 -15.27
C SER A 12 8.14 20.95 -15.16
N TRP A 13 8.07 20.38 -13.97
CA TRP A 13 7.21 19.24 -13.69
C TRP A 13 5.74 19.62 -13.95
N TRP A 14 5.11 18.94 -14.90
CA TRP A 14 3.73 19.16 -15.36
C TRP A 14 3.37 20.62 -15.68
N GLY A 15 4.37 21.44 -16.06
CA GLY A 15 4.15 22.86 -16.37
C GLY A 15 4.12 23.79 -15.18
N PHE A 16 4.37 23.31 -13.96
CA PHE A 16 4.49 24.17 -12.78
C PHE A 16 5.84 24.88 -12.76
N GLU A 17 5.85 26.17 -13.09
CA GLU A 17 7.08 26.99 -13.20
C GLU A 17 7.92 27.02 -11.90
N THR A 18 7.29 26.79 -10.74
CA THR A 18 7.98 26.73 -9.45
C THR A 18 8.71 25.42 -9.20
N LEU A 19 8.54 24.43 -10.08
CA LEU A 19 9.13 23.08 -9.97
C LEU A 19 9.99 22.77 -11.21
N PRO A 20 11.17 23.41 -11.35
CA PRO A 20 12.05 23.18 -12.49
C PRO A 20 12.58 21.74 -12.48
N GLU A 21 12.54 21.10 -13.64
CA GLU A 21 13.02 19.74 -13.85
C GLU A 21 14.55 19.72 -13.87
N VAL A 22 15.15 18.86 -13.09
CA VAL A 22 16.58 18.63 -13.08
C VAL A 22 16.96 17.69 -14.22
N ASN A 23 18.13 17.89 -14.79
CA ASN A 23 18.66 16.96 -15.77
C ASN A 23 19.43 15.83 -15.06
N GLU A 24 18.82 14.66 -14.92
CA GLU A 24 19.32 13.47 -14.23
C GLU A 24 20.49 12.82 -14.97
N GLU A 25 20.78 13.23 -16.21
CA GLU A 25 21.93 12.77 -16.97
C GLU A 25 23.18 13.61 -16.72
N THR A 26 23.04 14.78 -16.08
CA THR A 26 24.18 15.68 -15.81
C THR A 26 25.16 15.02 -14.83
N PRO A 27 26.43 14.81 -15.19
CA PRO A 27 27.40 14.11 -14.34
C PRO A 27 27.53 14.69 -12.93
N SER A 28 27.53 16.03 -12.80
CA SER A 28 27.65 16.70 -11.50
C SER A 28 26.43 16.48 -10.61
N TYR A 29 25.22 16.35 -11.19
CA TYR A 29 24.02 16.03 -10.44
C TYR A 29 23.99 14.55 -10.01
N VAL A 30 24.36 13.66 -10.93
CA VAL A 30 24.49 12.23 -10.63
C VAL A 30 25.49 12.03 -9.49
N GLU A 31 26.67 12.65 -9.56
CA GLU A 31 27.69 12.58 -8.51
C GLU A 31 27.20 13.16 -7.19
N PHE A 32 26.50 14.30 -7.20
CA PHE A 32 25.93 14.91 -6.00
C PHE A 32 24.93 13.97 -5.30
N ILE A 33 24.07 13.28 -6.04
CA ILE A 33 23.08 12.36 -5.47
C ILE A 33 23.69 11.01 -5.10
N THR A 34 24.44 10.38 -6.03
CA THR A 34 24.83 8.97 -5.95
C THR A 34 26.31 8.72 -5.67
N GLY A 35 27.15 9.76 -5.70
CA GLY A 35 28.58 9.66 -5.43
C GLY A 35 28.91 9.31 -3.98
N GLU A 36 30.16 8.92 -3.72
CA GLU A 36 30.63 8.69 -2.36
C GLU A 36 30.61 10.01 -1.56
N GLY A 37 29.97 9.97 -0.38
CA GLY A 37 29.73 11.16 0.41
C GLY A 37 28.59 12.07 -0.13
N GLY A 38 27.95 11.68 -1.20
CA GLY A 38 26.79 12.37 -1.75
C GLY A 38 25.55 12.25 -0.86
N VAL A 39 24.39 12.67 -1.40
CA VAL A 39 23.14 12.73 -0.63
C VAL A 39 22.75 11.35 -0.07
N ILE A 40 22.77 10.32 -0.90
CA ILE A 40 22.39 8.95 -0.51
C ILE A 40 23.30 8.43 0.61
N ASP A 41 24.61 8.48 0.41
CA ASP A 41 25.59 8.06 1.42
C ASP A 41 25.41 8.80 2.75
N THR A 42 25.22 10.12 2.67
CA THR A 42 25.08 10.96 3.85
C THR A 42 23.91 10.54 4.72
N TRP A 43 22.74 10.33 4.14
CA TRP A 43 21.55 9.99 4.91
C TRP A 43 21.55 8.53 5.41
N LEU A 44 22.02 7.58 4.59
CA LEU A 44 22.15 6.18 5.02
C LEU A 44 23.15 6.02 6.16
N ARG A 45 24.30 6.72 6.11
CA ARG A 45 25.29 6.73 7.20
C ARG A 45 24.78 7.43 8.46
N ARG A 46 23.82 8.35 8.34
CA ARG A 46 23.12 8.99 9.48
C ARG A 46 22.02 8.11 10.08
N GLY A 47 21.77 6.92 9.53
CA GLY A 47 20.84 5.94 10.08
C GLY A 47 19.53 5.76 9.31
N ALA A 48 19.36 6.37 8.14
CA ALA A 48 18.23 6.05 7.29
C ALA A 48 18.30 4.56 6.86
N ALA A 49 17.15 3.89 6.83
CA ALA A 49 17.06 2.49 6.39
C ALA A 49 16.99 2.36 4.86
N GLY A 50 16.63 3.44 4.17
CA GLY A 50 16.48 3.45 2.73
C GLY A 50 15.86 4.75 2.23
N PHE A 51 15.37 4.73 1.00
CA PHE A 51 14.71 5.87 0.36
C PHE A 51 13.41 5.46 -0.32
N ARG A 52 12.49 6.39 -0.39
CA ARG A 52 11.34 6.37 -1.29
C ARG A 52 11.59 7.40 -2.38
N LEU A 53 11.56 6.97 -3.64
CA LEU A 53 11.64 7.86 -4.79
C LEU A 53 10.26 8.39 -5.12
N ASP A 54 10.14 9.71 -5.03
CA ASP A 54 8.97 10.45 -5.46
C ASP A 54 8.83 10.38 -6.98
N VAL A 55 7.60 10.23 -7.47
CA VAL A 55 7.30 10.20 -8.92
C VAL A 55 8.29 9.33 -9.70
N ALA A 56 8.50 8.08 -9.25
CA ALA A 56 9.49 7.19 -9.88
C ALA A 56 9.20 6.94 -11.38
N ASP A 57 7.96 7.13 -11.80
CA ASP A 57 7.55 7.02 -13.20
C ASP A 57 8.23 8.04 -14.12
N GLU A 58 8.60 9.19 -13.61
CA GLU A 58 9.21 10.28 -14.37
C GLU A 58 10.75 10.30 -14.26
N LEU A 59 11.35 9.38 -13.49
CA LEU A 59 12.78 9.20 -13.43
C LEU A 59 13.24 8.17 -14.48
N PRO A 60 14.31 8.45 -15.26
CA PRO A 60 14.89 7.46 -16.17
C PRO A 60 15.36 6.20 -15.43
N ASP A 61 15.18 5.01 -16.04
CA ASP A 61 15.61 3.74 -15.44
C ASP A 61 17.10 3.76 -15.11
N GLU A 62 17.92 4.34 -15.98
CA GLU A 62 19.38 4.46 -15.82
C GLU A 62 19.76 5.32 -14.59
N PHE A 63 18.94 6.31 -14.25
CA PHE A 63 19.13 7.09 -13.02
C PHE A 63 18.73 6.29 -11.78
N ILE A 64 17.59 5.58 -11.84
CA ILE A 64 17.13 4.70 -10.75
C ILE A 64 18.18 3.59 -10.48
N GLU A 65 18.79 3.01 -11.50
CA GLU A 65 19.86 2.02 -11.35
C GLU A 65 21.10 2.59 -10.64
N LYS A 66 21.47 3.84 -10.93
CA LYS A 66 22.56 4.54 -10.23
C LYS A 66 22.21 4.80 -8.77
N VAL A 67 20.99 5.25 -8.50
CA VAL A 67 20.46 5.42 -7.12
C VAL A 67 20.52 4.09 -6.37
N ARG A 68 20.03 2.99 -6.96
CA ARG A 68 20.11 1.66 -6.37
C ARG A 68 21.55 1.26 -6.04
N THR A 69 22.46 1.46 -6.99
CA THR A 69 23.88 1.13 -6.81
C THR A 69 24.46 1.87 -5.60
N ALA A 70 24.15 3.16 -5.47
CA ALA A 70 24.60 3.97 -4.34
C ALA A 70 23.97 3.49 -3.01
N VAL A 71 22.68 3.16 -3.00
CA VAL A 71 21.99 2.63 -1.83
C VAL A 71 22.62 1.31 -1.37
N LYS A 72 22.80 0.36 -2.29
CA LYS A 72 23.34 -0.98 -2.00
C LYS A 72 24.85 -0.95 -1.67
N ARG A 73 25.58 0.06 -2.12
CA ARG A 73 26.99 0.29 -1.72
C ARG A 73 27.14 0.54 -0.23
N VAL A 74 26.19 1.25 0.39
CA VAL A 74 26.23 1.52 1.84
C VAL A 74 25.82 0.27 2.64
N GLY A 75 24.85 -0.50 2.15
CA GLY A 75 24.44 -1.76 2.77
C GLY A 75 23.46 -2.52 1.87
N PRO A 76 23.64 -3.83 1.69
CA PRO A 76 22.75 -4.64 0.85
C PRO A 76 21.31 -4.71 1.41
N ASP A 77 21.15 -4.50 2.71
CA ASP A 77 19.90 -4.44 3.46
C ASP A 77 19.15 -3.11 3.29
N LYS A 78 19.81 -2.08 2.76
CA LYS A 78 19.20 -0.75 2.55
C LYS A 78 18.13 -0.83 1.45
N PHE A 79 16.97 -0.21 1.72
CA PHE A 79 15.76 -0.38 0.92
C PHE A 79 15.54 0.78 -0.06
N LEU A 80 15.06 0.47 -1.26
CA LEU A 80 14.71 1.46 -2.28
C LEU A 80 13.28 1.22 -2.75
N LEU A 81 12.37 2.07 -2.30
CA LEU A 81 10.95 2.08 -2.66
C LEU A 81 10.69 3.11 -3.76
N GLY A 82 9.81 2.80 -4.71
CA GLY A 82 9.35 3.77 -5.69
C GLY A 82 7.88 4.10 -5.55
N GLU A 83 7.51 5.32 -5.88
CA GLU A 83 6.11 5.68 -6.09
C GLU A 83 5.73 5.38 -7.53
N VAL A 84 4.85 4.39 -7.69
CA VAL A 84 4.22 3.99 -8.95
C VAL A 84 2.75 3.73 -8.67
N TRP A 85 1.86 4.41 -9.40
CA TRP A 85 0.44 4.39 -9.07
C TRP A 85 -0.34 3.21 -9.68
N GLU A 86 0.22 2.59 -10.71
CA GLU A 86 -0.38 1.45 -11.40
C GLU A 86 0.46 0.19 -11.16
N ASP A 87 0.15 -0.86 -11.91
CA ASP A 87 1.00 -2.06 -11.97
C ASP A 87 2.39 -1.72 -12.53
N ALA A 88 3.39 -1.79 -11.66
CA ALA A 88 4.76 -1.41 -11.99
C ALA A 88 5.40 -2.31 -13.06
N THR A 89 4.87 -3.50 -13.30
CA THR A 89 5.41 -4.45 -14.28
C THR A 89 4.90 -4.22 -15.68
N THR A 90 3.76 -3.54 -15.84
CA THR A 90 3.14 -3.25 -17.12
C THR A 90 3.31 -1.80 -17.56
N LYS A 91 3.96 -0.99 -16.75
CA LYS A 91 4.14 0.45 -16.98
C LYS A 91 5.04 0.69 -18.20
N PHE A 92 4.62 1.65 -19.04
CA PHE A 92 5.40 2.21 -20.15
C PHE A 92 5.79 3.65 -19.83
N GLY A 93 7.03 4.01 -20.13
CA GLY A 93 7.54 5.36 -20.00
C GLY A 93 8.88 5.46 -20.73
N PHE A 94 9.25 6.63 -21.21
CA PHE A 94 10.46 6.84 -22.01
C PHE A 94 10.52 5.90 -23.23
N ASP A 95 9.39 5.70 -23.92
CA ASP A 95 9.20 4.87 -25.11
C ASP A 95 9.56 3.39 -24.93
N LYS A 96 9.61 2.91 -23.66
CA LYS A 96 9.90 1.50 -23.34
C LYS A 96 9.07 1.00 -22.17
N ARG A 97 8.93 -0.33 -22.04
CA ARG A 97 8.42 -0.95 -20.82
C ARG A 97 9.42 -0.74 -19.69
N ARG A 98 8.91 -0.28 -18.54
CA ARG A 98 9.75 -0.02 -17.37
C ARG A 98 10.19 -1.32 -16.70
N THR A 99 11.39 -1.31 -16.13
CA THR A 99 12.04 -2.49 -15.57
C THR A 99 12.26 -2.38 -14.04
N TYR A 100 11.39 -1.67 -13.36
CA TYR A 100 11.51 -1.31 -11.95
C TYR A 100 11.87 -2.48 -11.04
N LEU A 101 11.17 -3.62 -11.18
CA LEU A 101 11.22 -4.74 -10.26
C LEU A 101 12.08 -5.92 -10.76
N LEU A 102 12.89 -5.72 -11.82
CA LEU A 102 13.74 -6.76 -12.39
C LEU A 102 15.14 -6.86 -11.76
N GLY A 103 15.29 -6.41 -10.52
CA GLY A 103 16.52 -6.56 -9.73
C GLY A 103 17.57 -5.46 -9.91
N LYS A 104 17.42 -4.55 -10.89
CA LYS A 104 18.34 -3.44 -11.13
C LYS A 104 17.79 -2.06 -10.72
N GLY A 105 16.50 -1.94 -10.60
CA GLY A 105 15.80 -0.71 -10.23
C GLY A 105 15.42 -0.68 -8.75
N LEU A 106 14.12 -0.70 -8.48
CA LEU A 106 13.57 -0.62 -7.13
C LEU A 106 13.57 -1.99 -6.43
N ASP A 107 13.60 -1.99 -5.11
CA ASP A 107 13.31 -3.20 -4.33
C ASP A 107 11.81 -3.50 -4.35
N SER A 108 10.98 -2.46 -4.25
CA SER A 108 9.53 -2.56 -4.35
C SER A 108 8.89 -1.19 -4.65
N VAL A 109 7.57 -1.16 -4.66
CA VAL A 109 6.76 0.03 -4.95
C VAL A 109 5.64 0.23 -3.93
N MET A 110 5.09 1.45 -3.89
CA MET A 110 3.84 1.76 -3.20
C MET A 110 2.69 1.04 -3.91
N ASN A 111 1.91 0.25 -3.17
CA ASN A 111 0.91 -0.66 -3.75
C ASN A 111 -0.47 0.00 -3.90
N TYR A 112 -0.57 1.00 -4.77
CA TYR A 112 -1.84 1.64 -5.12
C TYR A 112 -2.88 0.66 -5.69
N PRO A 113 -2.51 -0.37 -6.49
CA PRO A 113 -3.49 -1.36 -6.94
C PRO A 113 -4.23 -2.04 -5.80
N PHE A 114 -3.53 -2.49 -4.74
CA PHE A 114 -4.20 -3.11 -3.58
C PHE A 114 -5.08 -2.13 -2.82
N LYS A 115 -4.61 -0.89 -2.62
CA LYS A 115 -5.43 0.19 -2.04
C LYS A 115 -6.76 0.32 -2.79
N ASN A 116 -6.70 0.42 -4.12
CA ASN A 116 -7.88 0.62 -4.96
C ASN A 116 -8.83 -0.60 -4.93
N ALA A 117 -8.28 -1.82 -4.95
CA ALA A 117 -9.05 -3.05 -4.86
C ALA A 117 -9.77 -3.17 -3.50
N VAL A 118 -9.06 -2.92 -2.40
CA VAL A 118 -9.59 -3.06 -1.04
C VAL A 118 -10.64 -1.97 -0.73
N LEU A 119 -10.36 -0.70 -1.07
CA LEU A 119 -11.33 0.37 -0.93
C LEU A 119 -12.56 0.11 -1.81
N GLY A 120 -12.37 -0.34 -3.04
CA GLY A 120 -13.45 -0.76 -3.91
C GLY A 120 -14.34 -1.83 -3.27
N PHE A 121 -13.74 -2.87 -2.69
CA PHE A 121 -14.48 -3.93 -2.00
C PHE A 121 -15.33 -3.38 -0.86
N VAL A 122 -14.76 -2.65 0.08
CA VAL A 122 -15.54 -2.14 1.22
C VAL A 122 -16.58 -1.10 0.82
N CYS A 123 -16.41 -0.43 -0.32
CA CYS A 123 -17.38 0.47 -0.93
C CYS A 123 -18.45 -0.22 -1.81
N GLY A 124 -18.47 -1.55 -1.92
CA GLY A 124 -19.56 -2.26 -2.59
C GLY A 124 -19.16 -3.07 -3.82
N ARG A 125 -17.91 -2.98 -4.28
CA ARG A 125 -17.42 -3.79 -5.40
C ARG A 125 -17.50 -5.28 -5.08
N ASP A 126 -17.78 -6.10 -6.09
CA ASP A 126 -17.83 -7.56 -5.96
C ASP A 126 -16.49 -8.14 -5.50
N ALA A 127 -16.54 -9.12 -4.60
CA ALA A 127 -15.37 -9.77 -4.02
C ALA A 127 -14.54 -10.52 -5.07
N GLY A 128 -15.16 -11.17 -6.04
CA GLY A 128 -14.47 -11.89 -7.12
C GLY A 128 -13.67 -10.94 -8.00
N GLN A 129 -14.27 -9.80 -8.37
CA GLN A 129 -13.57 -8.77 -9.14
C GLN A 129 -12.41 -8.15 -8.34
N THR A 130 -12.62 -7.90 -7.05
CA THR A 130 -11.58 -7.40 -6.14
C THR A 130 -10.39 -8.36 -6.06
N MET A 131 -10.69 -9.65 -5.89
CA MET A 131 -9.65 -10.66 -5.77
C MET A 131 -8.91 -10.89 -7.09
N THR A 132 -9.60 -10.76 -8.23
CA THR A 132 -8.95 -10.80 -9.55
C THR A 132 -7.88 -9.72 -9.69
N ASP A 133 -8.16 -8.49 -9.25
CA ASP A 133 -7.16 -7.41 -9.31
C ASP A 133 -5.98 -7.68 -8.36
N ILE A 134 -6.25 -8.20 -7.15
CA ILE A 134 -5.21 -8.54 -6.18
C ILE A 134 -4.32 -9.66 -6.74
N LEU A 135 -4.90 -10.73 -7.25
CA LEU A 135 -4.16 -11.87 -7.80
C LEU A 135 -3.33 -11.46 -9.04
N SER A 136 -3.85 -10.56 -9.88
CA SER A 136 -3.08 -10.04 -11.02
C SER A 136 -1.77 -9.41 -10.58
N ILE A 137 -1.76 -8.62 -9.50
CA ILE A 137 -0.52 -8.05 -8.95
C ILE A 137 0.38 -9.14 -8.34
N CYS A 138 -0.22 -10.11 -7.63
CA CYS A 138 0.53 -11.23 -7.05
C CYS A 138 1.25 -12.07 -8.13
N GLU A 139 0.61 -12.26 -9.29
CA GLU A 139 1.19 -12.99 -10.42
C GLU A 139 2.25 -12.18 -11.19
N HIS A 140 2.07 -10.87 -11.26
CA HIS A 140 2.96 -9.99 -12.02
C HIS A 140 4.24 -9.64 -11.27
N TYR A 141 4.18 -9.49 -9.95
CA TYR A 141 5.34 -9.03 -9.17
C TYR A 141 6.24 -10.20 -8.80
N PRO A 142 7.57 -10.06 -8.95
CA PRO A 142 8.50 -11.02 -8.34
C PRO A 142 8.27 -11.12 -6.84
N ALA A 143 8.31 -12.32 -6.27
CA ALA A 143 8.00 -12.55 -4.87
C ALA A 143 8.73 -11.61 -3.88
N PRO A 144 10.05 -11.34 -3.99
CA PRO A 144 10.72 -10.40 -3.10
C PRO A 144 10.19 -8.96 -3.17
N ALA A 145 9.72 -8.53 -4.35
CA ALA A 145 9.13 -7.21 -4.52
C ALA A 145 7.68 -7.15 -4.00
N LEU A 146 6.92 -8.24 -4.19
CA LEU A 146 5.56 -8.37 -3.66
C LEU A 146 5.57 -8.39 -2.13
N ASP A 147 6.45 -9.19 -1.51
CA ASP A 147 6.54 -9.33 -0.04
C ASP A 147 6.94 -8.03 0.66
N THR A 148 7.56 -7.11 -0.07
CA THR A 148 8.00 -5.80 0.43
C THR A 148 7.22 -4.63 -0.16
N ALA A 149 6.16 -4.88 -0.95
CA ALA A 149 5.29 -3.84 -1.47
C ALA A 149 4.58 -3.09 -0.34
N LEU A 150 4.57 -1.76 -0.40
CA LEU A 150 4.01 -0.94 0.66
C LEU A 150 2.48 -0.84 0.50
N ASN A 151 1.75 -1.59 1.32
CA ASN A 151 0.30 -1.62 1.33
C ASN A 151 -0.27 -0.54 2.26
N PHE A 152 -1.20 0.27 1.78
CA PHE A 152 -1.81 1.36 2.53
C PHE A 152 -3.26 1.60 2.07
N LEU A 153 -4.01 2.38 2.83
CA LEU A 153 -5.36 2.83 2.45
C LEU A 153 -5.41 4.33 2.20
N SER A 154 -4.64 5.10 2.93
CA SER A 154 -4.51 6.56 2.81
C SER A 154 -3.06 6.97 2.59
N THR A 155 -2.86 8.10 1.90
CA THR A 155 -1.56 8.77 1.79
C THR A 155 -1.74 10.28 1.82
N HIS A 156 -0.63 11.01 1.79
CA HIS A 156 -0.64 12.47 1.65
C HIS A 156 -1.12 12.97 0.26
N ASP A 157 -1.24 12.08 -0.73
CA ASP A 157 -1.65 12.41 -2.10
C ASP A 157 -3.08 11.98 -2.45
N THR A 158 -3.72 11.21 -1.55
CA THR A 158 -5.07 10.70 -1.78
C THR A 158 -6.02 11.16 -0.67
N GLU A 159 -7.33 11.10 -0.93
CA GLU A 159 -8.32 11.25 0.13
C GLU A 159 -8.08 10.22 1.23
N ARG A 160 -8.39 10.57 2.47
CA ARG A 160 -8.34 9.62 3.59
C ARG A 160 -9.34 8.48 3.39
N ALA A 161 -8.96 7.29 3.76
CA ALA A 161 -9.76 6.08 3.55
C ALA A 161 -11.18 6.21 4.11
N LEU A 162 -11.33 6.76 5.32
CA LEU A 162 -12.65 6.95 5.92
C LEU A 162 -13.53 7.91 5.10
N THR A 163 -12.95 8.96 4.52
CA THR A 163 -13.68 9.88 3.62
C THR A 163 -14.14 9.16 2.36
N VAL A 164 -13.26 8.35 1.75
CA VAL A 164 -13.62 7.55 0.55
C VAL A 164 -14.73 6.55 0.85
N ILE A 165 -14.71 5.95 2.04
CA ILE A 165 -15.65 4.89 2.45
C ILE A 165 -17.01 5.45 2.85
N ALA A 166 -17.03 6.59 3.55
CA ALA A 166 -18.22 7.07 4.26
C ALA A 166 -18.91 8.27 3.60
N ASP A 167 -18.22 8.99 2.73
CA ASP A 167 -18.77 10.20 2.07
C ASP A 167 -18.91 10.00 0.56
N GLU A 168 -19.60 10.93 -0.09
CA GLU A 168 -19.72 10.95 -1.53
C GLU A 168 -18.42 11.40 -2.21
N PRO A 169 -18.07 10.87 -3.38
CA PRO A 169 -16.90 11.31 -4.13
C PRO A 169 -16.96 12.80 -4.47
N ALA A 170 -15.81 13.48 -4.44
CA ALA A 170 -15.74 14.91 -4.76
C ALA A 170 -16.22 15.24 -6.19
N ASN A 171 -16.05 14.33 -7.16
CA ASN A 171 -16.55 14.45 -8.53
C ASN A 171 -16.23 15.80 -9.19
N GLY A 172 -15.00 16.31 -9.00
CA GLY A 172 -14.56 17.60 -9.53
C GLY A 172 -15.00 18.82 -8.75
N ARG A 173 -15.72 18.67 -7.64
CA ARG A 173 -16.10 19.77 -6.76
C ARG A 173 -14.85 20.42 -6.14
N GLY A 174 -14.88 21.75 -6.07
CA GLY A 174 -13.75 22.58 -5.65
C GLY A 174 -13.38 22.45 -4.18
N ARG A 175 -12.31 23.15 -3.78
CA ARG A 175 -11.78 23.13 -2.42
C ARG A 175 -12.77 23.65 -1.37
N GLU A 176 -13.61 24.63 -1.70
CA GLU A 176 -14.61 25.17 -0.78
C GLU A 176 -15.59 24.07 -0.33
N TRP A 177 -16.10 23.28 -1.28
CA TRP A 177 -16.96 22.15 -0.97
C TRP A 177 -16.24 21.09 -0.13
N GLN A 178 -14.99 20.75 -0.47
CA GLN A 178 -14.20 19.73 0.25
C GLN A 178 -13.85 20.14 1.68
N SER A 179 -13.55 21.43 1.91
CA SER A 179 -13.09 21.95 3.21
C SER A 179 -14.12 21.85 4.33
N GLY A 180 -15.41 21.91 3.98
CA GLY A 180 -16.50 21.87 4.95
C GLY A 180 -17.05 20.47 5.22
N ARG A 181 -16.51 19.44 4.57
CA ARG A 181 -17.08 18.07 4.64
C ARG A 181 -16.51 17.29 5.82
N CYS A 182 -17.43 16.75 6.62
CA CYS A 182 -17.12 15.85 7.70
C CYS A 182 -18.32 14.93 7.90
N VAL A 183 -18.10 13.64 7.77
CA VAL A 183 -19.14 12.62 7.98
C VAL A 183 -19.32 12.37 9.46
N THR A 184 -20.57 12.27 9.90
CA THR A 184 -20.98 12.02 11.29
C THR A 184 -22.17 11.07 11.33
N GLY A 185 -22.59 10.65 12.53
CA GLY A 185 -23.76 9.79 12.73
C GLY A 185 -23.60 8.40 12.07
N ASP A 186 -24.69 7.86 11.56
CA ASP A 186 -24.74 6.47 11.04
C ASP A 186 -23.74 6.21 9.91
N ALA A 187 -23.55 7.17 9.02
CA ALA A 187 -22.57 7.05 7.93
C ALA A 187 -21.12 6.96 8.45
N TYR A 188 -20.80 7.68 9.52
CA TYR A 188 -19.51 7.56 10.19
C TYR A 188 -19.35 6.19 10.85
N GLU A 189 -20.36 5.72 11.55
CA GLU A 189 -20.34 4.42 12.23
C GLU A 189 -20.16 3.26 11.25
N GLU A 190 -20.92 3.25 10.16
CA GLU A 190 -20.78 2.28 9.09
C GLU A 190 -19.39 2.39 8.42
N GLY A 191 -18.93 3.63 8.18
CA GLY A 191 -17.61 3.90 7.62
C GLY A 191 -16.48 3.32 8.47
N MET A 192 -16.58 3.42 9.80
CA MET A 192 -15.60 2.85 10.74
C MET A 192 -15.59 1.32 10.73
N LEU A 193 -16.75 0.66 10.59
CA LEU A 193 -16.81 -0.80 10.42
C LEU A 193 -16.13 -1.24 9.11
N LYS A 194 -16.40 -0.54 8.02
CA LYS A 194 -15.77 -0.79 6.71
C LYS A 194 -14.27 -0.53 6.74
N LEU A 195 -13.82 0.55 7.39
CA LEU A 195 -12.41 0.88 7.56
C LEU A 195 -11.67 -0.22 8.35
N ARG A 196 -12.30 -0.75 9.39
CA ARG A 196 -11.79 -1.88 10.17
C ARG A 196 -11.59 -3.13 9.29
N MET A 197 -12.55 -3.48 8.43
CA MET A 197 -12.42 -4.58 7.47
C MET A 197 -11.31 -4.32 6.45
N ALA A 198 -11.22 -3.10 5.92
CA ALA A 198 -10.20 -2.72 4.97
C ALA A 198 -8.78 -2.89 5.55
N TYR A 199 -8.56 -2.47 6.80
CA TYR A 199 -7.28 -2.70 7.47
C TYR A 199 -7.01 -4.19 7.74
N ALA A 200 -8.01 -4.99 8.09
CA ALA A 200 -7.84 -6.43 8.23
C ALA A 200 -7.32 -7.06 6.92
N ILE A 201 -7.87 -6.65 5.77
CA ILE A 201 -7.41 -7.11 4.46
C ILE A 201 -5.98 -6.64 4.20
N ILE A 202 -5.67 -5.35 4.36
CA ILE A 202 -4.33 -4.78 4.09
C ILE A 202 -3.24 -5.43 4.96
N TYR A 203 -3.55 -5.74 6.22
CA TYR A 203 -2.58 -6.38 7.12
C TYR A 203 -2.34 -7.86 6.81
N THR A 204 -3.25 -8.52 6.11
CA THR A 204 -3.17 -9.96 5.83
C THR A 204 -2.79 -10.30 4.40
N LEU A 205 -2.88 -9.37 3.46
CA LEU A 205 -2.37 -9.52 2.09
C LEU A 205 -0.84 -9.58 2.04
N PRO A 206 -0.24 -10.13 0.94
CA PRO A 206 1.20 -9.99 0.67
C PRO A 206 1.64 -8.52 0.66
N GLY A 207 2.88 -8.25 1.07
CA GLY A 207 3.42 -6.89 1.19
C GLY A 207 3.52 -6.40 2.63
N VAL A 208 3.87 -5.16 2.87
CA VAL A 208 4.08 -4.55 4.18
C VAL A 208 2.99 -3.51 4.45
N PRO A 209 2.16 -3.67 5.49
CA PRO A 209 1.13 -2.70 5.81
C PRO A 209 1.72 -1.39 6.31
N CYS A 210 1.15 -0.30 5.84
CA CYS A 210 1.49 1.07 6.24
C CYS A 210 0.23 1.79 6.70
N LEU A 211 0.28 2.36 7.88
CA LEU A 211 -0.78 3.19 8.43
C LEU A 211 -0.47 4.66 8.16
N TYR A 212 -1.37 5.37 7.51
CA TYR A 212 -1.27 6.82 7.40
C TYR A 212 -1.76 7.44 8.71
N TYR A 213 -0.98 8.37 9.27
CA TYR A 213 -1.27 8.97 10.58
C TYR A 213 -2.71 9.50 10.65
N GLY A 214 -3.36 9.22 11.75
CA GLY A 214 -4.72 9.68 12.02
C GLY A 214 -5.82 8.74 11.51
N ASP A 215 -5.54 7.80 10.64
CA ASP A 215 -6.55 6.81 10.23
C ASP A 215 -6.98 5.95 11.42
N GLU A 216 -6.06 5.68 12.38
CA GLU A 216 -6.33 4.92 13.60
C GLU A 216 -7.29 5.61 14.58
N ILE A 217 -7.50 6.91 14.39
CA ILE A 217 -8.48 7.71 15.14
C ILE A 217 -9.60 8.27 14.26
N GLY A 218 -9.81 7.68 13.07
CA GLY A 218 -10.90 8.04 12.19
C GLY A 218 -10.81 9.45 11.59
N MET A 219 -9.60 9.99 11.39
CA MET A 219 -9.45 11.28 10.71
C MET A 219 -9.99 11.22 9.30
N GLN A 220 -10.65 12.30 8.90
CA GLN A 220 -11.25 12.49 7.59
C GLN A 220 -10.53 13.61 6.83
N GLY A 221 -10.67 13.62 5.53
CA GLY A 221 -10.16 14.67 4.66
C GLY A 221 -10.16 14.24 3.20
N TYR A 222 -10.65 15.13 2.35
CA TYR A 222 -10.50 15.01 0.91
C TYR A 222 -9.04 15.26 0.49
N ARG A 223 -8.79 15.50 -0.79
CA ARG A 223 -7.44 15.72 -1.31
C ARG A 223 -6.72 16.91 -0.66
N ASP A 224 -5.43 16.97 -0.89
CA ASP A 224 -4.57 18.06 -0.42
C ASP A 224 -5.25 19.45 -0.57
N PRO A 225 -5.27 20.25 0.53
CA PRO A 225 -4.59 20.07 1.83
C PRO A 225 -5.39 19.34 2.91
N PHE A 226 -6.62 18.91 2.65
CA PHE A 226 -7.56 18.44 3.68
C PHE A 226 -7.20 17.07 4.27
N ASN A 227 -6.55 16.19 3.48
CA ASN A 227 -6.00 14.90 3.95
C ASN A 227 -4.76 15.08 4.85
N ARG A 228 -4.13 16.27 4.87
CA ARG A 228 -2.91 16.58 5.61
C ARG A 228 -3.17 17.38 6.89
N GLY A 229 -4.38 17.30 7.43
CA GLY A 229 -4.73 17.94 8.70
C GLY A 229 -3.80 17.54 9.84
N PHE A 230 -3.61 18.42 10.83
CA PHE A 230 -2.84 18.09 12.01
C PHE A 230 -3.46 16.92 12.77
N TYR A 231 -2.60 16.09 13.39
CA TYR A 231 -3.07 14.98 14.21
C TYR A 231 -3.94 15.47 15.37
N CYS A 232 -5.10 14.86 15.53
CA CYS A 232 -6.05 15.23 16.58
C CYS A 232 -5.70 14.52 17.90
N TRP A 233 -4.79 15.09 18.69
CA TRP A 233 -4.32 14.52 19.97
C TRP A 233 -5.42 14.33 21.00
N ASN A 234 -6.51 15.09 20.92
CA ASN A 234 -7.65 15.03 21.84
C ASN A 234 -8.81 14.18 21.27
N SER A 235 -8.58 13.36 20.27
CA SER A 235 -9.59 12.45 19.75
C SER A 235 -9.99 11.44 20.82
N HIS A 236 -11.30 11.21 20.95
CA HIS A 236 -11.86 10.13 21.76
C HIS A 236 -12.18 8.88 20.94
N GLU A 237 -11.89 8.90 19.63
CA GLU A 237 -12.06 7.72 18.77
C GLU A 237 -10.86 6.78 18.95
N GLU A 238 -11.10 5.65 19.58
CA GLU A 238 -10.04 4.68 19.90
C GLU A 238 -10.39 3.26 19.44
N ARG A 239 -11.52 3.05 18.79
CA ARG A 239 -12.03 1.71 18.44
C ARG A 239 -11.14 0.95 17.45
N LEU A 240 -10.43 1.65 16.59
CA LEU A 240 -9.56 1.02 15.57
C LEU A 240 -8.17 0.68 16.14
N LYS A 241 -7.66 1.44 17.09
CA LYS A 241 -6.33 1.22 17.69
C LYS A 241 -6.10 -0.21 18.19
N PRO A 242 -6.99 -0.81 19.03
CA PRO A 242 -6.78 -2.18 19.49
C PRO A 242 -6.85 -3.20 18.37
N VAL A 243 -7.66 -2.98 17.35
CA VAL A 243 -7.74 -3.86 16.17
C VAL A 243 -6.43 -3.82 15.38
N LEU A 244 -5.91 -2.62 15.12
CA LEU A 244 -4.62 -2.45 14.43
C LEU A 244 -3.47 -3.07 15.23
N ALA A 245 -3.47 -2.91 16.55
CA ALA A 245 -2.48 -3.53 17.43
C ALA A 245 -2.52 -5.07 17.33
N GLN A 246 -3.71 -5.67 17.34
CA GLN A 246 -3.89 -7.11 17.18
C GLN A 246 -3.42 -7.59 15.78
N LEU A 247 -3.79 -6.88 14.72
CA LEU A 247 -3.36 -7.19 13.35
C LEU A 247 -1.83 -7.08 13.21
N ALA A 248 -1.22 -6.04 13.79
CA ALA A 248 0.23 -5.88 13.82
C ALA A 248 0.91 -7.02 14.60
N GLN A 249 0.36 -7.41 15.75
CA GLN A 249 0.86 -8.53 16.54
C GLN A 249 0.77 -9.85 15.76
N LEU A 250 -0.38 -10.15 15.14
CA LEU A 250 -0.55 -11.32 14.31
C LEU A 250 0.48 -11.37 13.18
N ARG A 251 0.68 -10.25 12.49
CA ARG A 251 1.67 -10.18 11.42
C ARG A 251 3.11 -10.36 11.92
N HIS A 252 3.40 -9.92 13.13
CA HIS A 252 4.72 -10.08 13.75
C HIS A 252 4.98 -11.53 14.16
N THR A 253 3.98 -12.21 14.68
CA THR A 253 4.11 -13.56 15.24
C THR A 253 3.87 -14.67 14.21
N CYS A 254 2.94 -14.51 13.27
CA CYS A 254 2.60 -15.51 12.27
C CYS A 254 3.43 -15.29 11.00
N GLU A 255 4.27 -16.27 10.68
CA GLU A 255 5.18 -16.25 9.52
C GLU A 255 4.40 -16.20 8.20
N ALA A 256 3.25 -16.86 8.12
CA ALA A 256 2.43 -16.89 6.91
C ALA A 256 2.05 -15.49 6.39
N PHE A 257 1.94 -14.49 7.24
CA PHE A 257 1.65 -13.12 6.78
C PHE A 257 2.85 -12.39 6.16
N ARG A 258 4.07 -12.88 6.35
CA ARG A 258 5.28 -12.26 5.80
C ARG A 258 5.58 -12.77 4.39
N THR A 259 5.67 -14.08 4.24
CA THR A 259 6.12 -14.74 3.00
C THR A 259 5.20 -15.85 2.52
N GLY A 260 4.10 -16.13 3.24
CA GLY A 260 3.17 -17.19 2.89
C GLY A 260 2.45 -16.95 1.57
N GLU A 261 2.12 -18.02 0.88
CA GLU A 261 1.33 -18.01 -0.35
C GLU A 261 -0.10 -17.50 -0.09
N LEU A 262 -0.64 -16.71 -1.01
CA LEU A 262 -2.04 -16.29 -1.01
C LEU A 262 -2.88 -17.30 -1.78
N ARG A 263 -3.85 -17.91 -1.13
CA ARG A 263 -4.81 -18.84 -1.73
C ARG A 263 -6.24 -18.39 -1.49
N VAL A 264 -7.00 -18.23 -2.56
CA VAL A 264 -8.42 -17.85 -2.48
C VAL A 264 -9.27 -19.10 -2.31
N LEU A 265 -10.15 -19.10 -1.31
CA LEU A 265 -11.13 -20.15 -1.06
C LEU A 265 -12.53 -19.75 -1.58
N ARG A 266 -12.93 -18.50 -1.32
CA ARG A 266 -14.18 -17.92 -1.81
C ARG A 266 -14.02 -16.40 -2.01
N ALA A 267 -14.50 -15.90 -3.14
CA ALA A 267 -14.58 -14.47 -3.39
C ALA A 267 -15.85 -14.22 -4.21
N GLU A 268 -16.93 -13.85 -3.54
CA GLU A 268 -18.25 -13.71 -4.16
C GLU A 268 -19.09 -12.67 -3.41
N GLY A 269 -19.74 -11.78 -4.15
CA GLY A 269 -20.60 -10.74 -3.58
C GLY A 269 -19.88 -9.88 -2.56
N GLY A 270 -20.31 -9.97 -1.30
CA GLY A 270 -19.72 -9.26 -0.15
C GLY A 270 -18.80 -10.11 0.73
N VAL A 271 -18.38 -11.30 0.27
CA VAL A 271 -17.57 -12.23 1.08
C VAL A 271 -16.21 -12.48 0.44
N LEU A 272 -15.15 -12.27 1.22
CA LEU A 272 -13.80 -12.69 0.91
C LEU A 272 -13.38 -13.78 1.90
N HIS A 273 -12.95 -14.93 1.41
CA HIS A 273 -12.36 -16.00 2.19
C HIS A 273 -11.08 -16.47 1.50
N TYR A 274 -9.95 -16.28 2.14
CA TYR A 274 -8.64 -16.63 1.60
C TYR A 274 -7.69 -17.09 2.70
N GLN A 275 -6.63 -17.77 2.29
CA GLN A 275 -5.56 -18.24 3.16
C GLN A 275 -4.25 -17.52 2.87
N ARG A 276 -3.42 -17.41 3.89
CA ARG A 276 -1.99 -17.20 3.80
C ARG A 276 -1.32 -18.48 4.32
N ILE A 277 -0.56 -19.15 3.46
CA ILE A 277 0.02 -20.45 3.74
C ILE A 277 1.53 -20.29 3.82
N GLY A 278 2.07 -20.39 5.02
CA GLY A 278 3.50 -20.41 5.30
C GLY A 278 4.06 -21.82 5.45
N GLU A 279 5.30 -21.91 5.86
CA GLU A 279 5.99 -23.20 6.08
C GLU A 279 5.46 -23.92 7.34
N PHE A 280 5.21 -23.16 8.41
CA PHE A 280 4.83 -23.69 9.72
C PHE A 280 3.40 -23.39 10.11
N GLU A 281 2.81 -22.34 9.56
CA GLU A 281 1.50 -21.84 9.92
C GLU A 281 0.69 -21.49 8.68
N ALA A 282 -0.62 -21.68 8.77
CA ALA A 282 -1.58 -21.18 7.82
C ALA A 282 -2.59 -20.27 8.54
N ALA A 283 -2.92 -19.16 7.94
CA ALA A 283 -3.95 -18.26 8.42
C ALA A 283 -5.11 -18.22 7.42
N GLU A 284 -6.32 -18.42 7.91
CA GLU A 284 -7.56 -18.21 7.15
C GLU A 284 -8.18 -16.87 7.53
N ILE A 285 -8.50 -16.08 6.52
CA ILE A 285 -9.07 -14.76 6.66
C ILE A 285 -10.43 -14.74 5.97
N ILE A 286 -11.46 -14.41 6.75
CA ILE A 286 -12.82 -14.31 6.24
C ILE A 286 -13.31 -12.90 6.54
N VAL A 287 -13.73 -12.20 5.50
CA VAL A 287 -14.29 -10.84 5.59
C VAL A 287 -15.73 -10.86 5.07
N ASN A 288 -16.64 -10.45 5.90
CA ASN A 288 -18.07 -10.39 5.63
C ASN A 288 -18.56 -8.94 5.56
N ARG A 289 -18.77 -8.44 4.35
CA ARG A 289 -19.37 -7.12 4.11
C ARG A 289 -20.89 -7.16 3.96
N THR A 290 -21.51 -8.31 4.18
CA THR A 290 -22.98 -8.43 4.11
C THR A 290 -23.65 -7.97 5.40
N GLU A 291 -24.96 -7.82 5.35
CA GLU A 291 -25.80 -7.46 6.51
C GLU A 291 -26.24 -8.66 7.36
N HIS A 292 -25.75 -9.85 7.02
CA HIS A 292 -26.14 -11.10 7.68
C HIS A 292 -24.93 -11.82 8.25
N ILE A 293 -25.14 -12.61 9.31
CA ILE A 293 -24.13 -13.58 9.77
C ILE A 293 -23.91 -14.60 8.66
N ILE A 294 -22.67 -14.88 8.36
CA ILE A 294 -22.28 -15.99 7.48
C ILE A 294 -21.59 -17.08 8.28
N VAL A 295 -21.72 -18.31 7.80
CA VAL A 295 -21.02 -19.49 8.34
C VAL A 295 -20.15 -20.05 7.24
N GLU A 296 -18.84 -20.02 7.47
CA GLU A 296 -17.84 -20.48 6.50
C GLU A 296 -17.13 -21.72 7.01
N PRO A 297 -16.91 -22.74 6.13
CA PRO A 297 -16.09 -23.88 6.46
C PRO A 297 -14.61 -23.49 6.47
N LEU A 298 -13.87 -23.91 7.49
CA LEU A 298 -12.42 -23.78 7.57
C LEU A 298 -11.73 -25.00 6.93
N ALA A 299 -10.49 -24.87 6.52
CA ALA A 299 -9.68 -25.97 5.98
C ALA A 299 -9.52 -27.12 6.98
N SER A 300 -9.57 -26.85 8.27
CA SER A 300 -9.60 -27.84 9.35
C SER A 300 -10.89 -28.68 9.41
N GLY A 301 -11.90 -28.38 8.58
CA GLY A 301 -13.20 -29.02 8.61
C GLY A 301 -14.16 -28.48 9.69
N LYS A 302 -13.73 -27.53 10.50
CA LYS A 302 -14.58 -26.77 11.41
C LYS A 302 -15.36 -25.71 10.65
N HIS A 303 -16.34 -25.11 11.31
CA HIS A 303 -17.06 -23.95 10.78
C HIS A 303 -16.85 -22.77 11.71
N THR A 304 -16.86 -21.57 11.14
CA THR A 304 -16.80 -20.33 11.89
C THR A 304 -17.90 -19.38 11.47
N GLU A 305 -18.47 -18.67 12.44
CA GLU A 305 -19.44 -17.61 12.19
C GLU A 305 -18.71 -16.27 12.04
N VAL A 306 -19.10 -15.48 11.05
CA VAL A 306 -18.59 -14.12 10.87
C VAL A 306 -19.73 -13.15 10.87
N ASN A 307 -19.69 -12.23 11.81
CA ASN A 307 -20.72 -11.21 12.00
C ASN A 307 -20.86 -10.30 10.75
N PRO A 308 -22.02 -9.67 10.56
CA PRO A 308 -22.20 -8.64 9.55
C PRO A 308 -21.14 -7.54 9.68
N MET A 309 -20.69 -7.02 8.56
CA MET A 309 -19.71 -5.93 8.49
C MET A 309 -18.46 -6.21 9.37
N GLY A 310 -17.98 -7.47 9.33
CA GLY A 310 -16.92 -7.95 10.19
C GLY A 310 -15.92 -8.86 9.50
N PHE A 311 -14.98 -9.36 10.29
CA PHE A 311 -13.98 -10.31 9.82
C PHE A 311 -13.58 -11.29 10.94
N THR A 312 -13.02 -12.41 10.52
CA THR A 312 -12.39 -13.41 11.42
C THR A 312 -11.06 -13.83 10.81
N ILE A 313 -10.06 -14.02 11.66
CA ILE A 313 -8.76 -14.56 11.30
C ILE A 313 -8.50 -15.77 12.19
N VAL A 314 -8.23 -16.92 11.58
CA VAL A 314 -7.91 -18.16 12.26
C VAL A 314 -6.50 -18.58 11.84
N VAL A 315 -5.62 -18.80 12.80
CA VAL A 315 -4.25 -19.28 12.57
C VAL A 315 -4.14 -20.70 13.10
N GLU A 316 -3.65 -21.59 12.27
CA GLU A 316 -3.44 -23.02 12.62
C GLU A 316 -2.03 -23.43 12.20
N GLU A 317 -1.43 -24.36 12.97
CA GLU A 317 -0.15 -24.97 12.59
C GLU A 317 -0.36 -25.86 11.35
N VAL A 318 0.53 -25.76 10.39
CA VAL A 318 0.58 -26.68 9.26
C VAL A 318 1.18 -27.98 9.77
N GLY A 319 0.34 -29.03 9.87
CA GLY A 319 0.81 -30.35 10.32
C GLY A 319 1.97 -30.81 9.43
N HIS A 320 3.13 -31.00 10.02
CA HIS A 320 4.26 -31.69 9.36
C HIS A 320 3.80 -33.05 8.91
N ASN A 321 3.64 -33.26 7.61
CA ASN A 321 3.53 -34.60 7.05
C ASN A 321 4.97 -35.17 6.93
N PRO A 322 5.40 -36.11 7.79
CA PRO A 322 6.79 -36.58 7.84
C PRO A 322 7.23 -37.40 6.61
N ASN A 323 6.42 -37.40 5.53
CA ASN A 323 6.63 -38.22 4.34
C ASN A 323 7.21 -37.46 3.12
N HIS A 324 7.70 -36.24 3.29
CA HIS A 324 8.46 -35.55 2.25
C HIS A 324 9.83 -35.13 2.80
N SER A 325 10.71 -36.11 2.99
CA SER A 325 12.16 -35.92 3.14
C SER A 325 12.87 -36.62 1.99
#